data_da4429ca7427daf9ebc9e607792448fe
#
_entry.id   da4429ca7427daf9ebc9e607792448fe
#
_cell.length_a   1.000
_cell.length_b   1.000
_cell.length_c   1.000
_cell.angle_alpha   90.00
_cell.angle_beta   90.00
_cell.angle_gamma   90.00
#
_symmetry.space_group_name_H-M   'P 1'
#
loop_
_entity.id
_entity.type
_entity.pdbx_description
1 polymer ?
#
loop_
_entity_poly.entity_id
_entity_poly.type
_entity_poly.pdbx_seq_one_letter_code
_entity_poly.pdbx_strand_id
1 'polypeptide(L)'
;MTNIAILASGNGTNAEHIARTFEGSREINVAIAVSNRADAGVIGRMNRLGISVEHVPDNVWRENPGEIVGLLRRHKVDLIVLAGFLKYIDPVIIDAFPKRILNIHPSLLPAYGGPGMYGARVHRAVVEAGEKLSGVTVHFVSAEVDGGDIILQKSVELAPGETAKSLEAKIHPLEYEIYPEAIARVARSL
;
A
#
# COMPACT_ATOMS: atom_id res chain seq x y z
N MET A 1 -7.69 -13.43 -14.88
CA MET A 1 -6.98 -13.52 -13.58
C MET A 1 -6.00 -12.35 -13.53
N THR A 2 -6.17 -11.46 -12.58
CA THR A 2 -5.37 -10.23 -12.43
C THR A 2 -4.11 -10.54 -11.62
N ASN A 3 -2.94 -10.25 -12.18
CA ASN A 3 -1.66 -10.39 -11.49
C ASN A 3 -1.34 -9.12 -10.73
N ILE A 4 -1.15 -9.21 -9.41
CA ILE A 4 -0.75 -8.07 -8.60
C ILE A 4 0.72 -8.14 -8.18
N ALA A 5 1.38 -6.96 -8.12
CA ALA A 5 2.65 -6.79 -7.44
C ALA A 5 2.41 -6.08 -6.10
N ILE A 6 3.02 -6.58 -5.03
CA ILE A 6 2.98 -5.91 -3.72
C ILE A 6 4.32 -5.25 -3.46
N LEU A 7 4.33 -3.93 -3.26
CA LEU A 7 5.51 -3.15 -2.93
C LEU A 7 5.50 -2.80 -1.43
N ALA A 8 6.59 -3.10 -0.72
CA ALA A 8 6.70 -2.82 0.71
C ALA A 8 8.15 -2.51 1.13
N SER A 9 8.30 -1.55 2.06
CA SER A 9 9.61 -1.13 2.59
C SER A 9 9.92 -1.65 4.00
N GLY A 10 8.92 -2.22 4.69
CA GLY A 10 8.98 -2.53 6.12
C GLY A 10 8.70 -3.99 6.47
N ASN A 11 8.05 -4.18 7.61
CA ASN A 11 7.76 -5.51 8.16
C ASN A 11 6.84 -6.37 7.29
N GLY A 12 5.94 -5.74 6.50
CA GLY A 12 5.11 -6.43 5.51
C GLY A 12 3.89 -7.17 6.07
N THR A 13 3.34 -6.72 7.20
CA THR A 13 2.12 -7.32 7.78
C THR A 13 0.91 -7.17 6.86
N ASN A 14 0.71 -5.99 6.28
CA ASN A 14 -0.33 -5.76 5.27
C ASN A 14 -0.09 -6.60 4.00
N ALA A 15 1.16 -6.67 3.54
CA ALA A 15 1.52 -7.48 2.39
C ALA A 15 1.20 -8.97 2.61
N GLU A 16 1.55 -9.51 3.78
CA GLU A 16 1.23 -10.89 4.16
C GLU A 16 -0.29 -11.11 4.23
N HIS A 17 -1.02 -10.17 4.82
CA HIS A 17 -2.49 -10.28 4.91
C HIS A 17 -3.13 -10.32 3.51
N ILE A 18 -2.73 -9.42 2.61
CA ILE A 18 -3.19 -9.40 1.21
C ILE A 18 -2.87 -10.72 0.53
N ALA A 19 -1.65 -11.22 0.66
CA ALA A 19 -1.21 -12.46 0.04
C ALA A 19 -2.03 -13.66 0.51
N ARG A 20 -2.28 -13.77 1.82
CA ARG A 20 -3.11 -14.83 2.39
C ARG A 20 -4.57 -14.73 1.96
N THR A 21 -5.12 -13.51 1.87
CA THR A 21 -6.50 -13.29 1.44
C THR A 21 -6.75 -13.78 0.02
N PHE A 22 -5.76 -13.66 -0.86
CA PHE A 22 -5.87 -14.10 -2.26
C PHE A 22 -5.24 -15.46 -2.54
N GLU A 23 -4.78 -16.18 -1.51
CA GLU A 23 -4.27 -17.56 -1.66
C GLU A 23 -5.34 -18.46 -2.25
N GLY A 24 -5.03 -19.13 -3.37
CA GLY A 24 -5.97 -19.99 -4.08
C GLY A 24 -7.09 -19.26 -4.84
N SER A 25 -7.06 -17.93 -4.91
CA SER A 25 -8.04 -17.16 -5.68
C SER A 25 -7.95 -17.48 -7.18
N ARG A 26 -9.11 -17.55 -7.84
CA ARG A 26 -9.21 -17.67 -9.31
C ARG A 26 -9.23 -16.34 -10.03
N GLU A 27 -9.41 -15.24 -9.30
CA GLU A 27 -9.53 -13.88 -9.84
C GLU A 27 -8.22 -13.10 -9.73
N ILE A 28 -7.50 -13.25 -8.63
CA ILE A 28 -6.30 -12.47 -8.29
C ILE A 28 -5.15 -13.39 -7.93
N ASN A 29 -3.98 -13.12 -8.49
CA ASN A 29 -2.74 -13.80 -8.21
C ASN A 29 -1.68 -12.80 -7.74
N VAL A 30 -1.00 -13.07 -6.62
CA VAL A 30 0.16 -12.30 -6.18
C VAL A 30 1.38 -12.80 -6.94
N ALA A 31 1.71 -12.12 -8.04
CA ALA A 31 2.77 -12.55 -8.96
C ALA A 31 4.18 -12.30 -8.40
N ILE A 32 4.34 -11.21 -7.63
CA ILE A 32 5.65 -10.80 -7.09
C ILE A 32 5.45 -9.84 -5.91
N ALA A 33 6.37 -9.88 -4.97
CA ALA A 33 6.59 -8.79 -4.02
C ALA A 33 7.91 -8.08 -4.32
N VAL A 34 7.95 -6.77 -4.14
CA VAL A 34 9.16 -5.96 -4.36
C VAL A 34 9.46 -5.14 -3.11
N SER A 35 10.71 -5.14 -2.68
CA SER A 35 11.17 -4.28 -1.59
C SER A 35 12.38 -3.46 -2.02
N ASN A 36 12.41 -2.19 -1.57
CA ASN A 36 13.57 -1.33 -1.74
C ASN A 36 14.65 -1.55 -0.66
N ARG A 37 14.39 -2.40 0.34
CA ARG A 37 15.29 -2.69 1.45
C ARG A 37 15.58 -4.18 1.51
N ALA A 38 16.87 -4.53 1.52
CA ALA A 38 17.32 -5.93 1.60
C ALA A 38 17.01 -6.59 2.95
N ASP A 39 16.88 -5.79 4.02
CA ASP A 39 16.62 -6.22 5.39
C ASP A 39 15.12 -6.16 5.78
N ALA A 40 14.23 -5.87 4.82
CA ALA A 40 12.81 -5.72 5.09
C ALA A 40 12.15 -7.05 5.49
N GLY A 41 11.36 -7.04 6.55
CA GLY A 41 10.64 -8.22 7.05
C GLY A 41 9.66 -8.83 6.04
N VAL A 42 9.17 -8.03 5.08
CA VAL A 42 8.30 -8.50 4.01
C VAL A 42 8.95 -9.62 3.18
N ILE A 43 10.27 -9.58 2.97
CA ILE A 43 11.00 -10.59 2.20
C ILE A 43 10.81 -11.98 2.81
N GLY A 44 11.07 -12.11 4.10
CA GLY A 44 10.89 -13.38 4.80
C GLY A 44 9.43 -13.84 4.86
N ARG A 45 8.47 -12.92 4.94
CA ARG A 45 7.05 -13.24 4.94
C ARG A 45 6.59 -13.80 3.60
N MET A 46 6.93 -13.13 2.49
CA MET A 46 6.54 -13.56 1.14
C MET A 46 7.20 -14.88 0.75
N ASN A 47 8.48 -15.06 1.08
CA ASN A 47 9.19 -16.32 0.84
C ASN A 47 8.50 -17.52 1.54
N ARG A 48 8.00 -17.34 2.78
CA ARG A 48 7.24 -18.40 3.49
C ARG A 48 5.91 -18.74 2.82
N LEU A 49 5.36 -17.82 2.05
CA LEU A 49 4.13 -18.03 1.26
C LEU A 49 4.43 -18.54 -0.17
N GLY A 50 5.69 -18.79 -0.51
CA GLY A 50 6.08 -19.23 -1.85
C GLY A 50 5.96 -18.14 -2.92
N ILE A 51 5.82 -16.87 -2.52
CA ILE A 51 5.72 -15.74 -3.44
C ILE A 51 7.12 -15.25 -3.79
N SER A 52 7.37 -15.06 -5.07
CA SER A 52 8.63 -14.48 -5.57
C SER A 52 8.87 -13.09 -4.98
N VAL A 53 10.09 -12.83 -4.53
CA VAL A 53 10.47 -11.52 -3.98
C VAL A 53 11.70 -10.97 -4.69
N GLU A 54 11.62 -9.72 -5.11
CA GLU A 54 12.75 -8.99 -5.67
C GLU A 54 13.15 -7.82 -4.75
N HIS A 55 14.44 -7.74 -4.47
CA HIS A 55 15.03 -6.57 -3.85
C HIS A 55 15.53 -5.61 -4.92
N VAL A 56 14.98 -4.42 -4.96
CA VAL A 56 15.37 -3.35 -5.89
C VAL A 56 15.88 -2.17 -5.07
N PRO A 57 17.19 -1.89 -5.09
CA PRO A 57 17.78 -0.88 -4.22
C PRO A 57 17.34 0.55 -4.59
N ASP A 58 17.44 1.46 -3.63
CA ASP A 58 16.94 2.85 -3.70
C ASP A 58 17.46 3.66 -4.89
N ASN A 59 18.70 3.41 -5.31
CA ASN A 59 19.27 4.09 -6.48
C ASN A 59 18.54 3.74 -7.78
N VAL A 60 18.07 2.51 -7.95
CA VAL A 60 17.31 2.10 -9.13
C VAL A 60 15.94 2.79 -9.16
N TRP A 61 15.27 2.89 -8.01
CA TRP A 61 13.99 3.61 -7.89
C TRP A 61 14.12 5.08 -8.29
N ARG A 62 15.26 5.71 -8.02
CA ARG A 62 15.51 7.12 -8.28
C ARG A 62 16.07 7.38 -9.68
N GLU A 63 17.00 6.53 -10.15
CA GLU A 63 17.82 6.81 -11.33
C GLU A 63 17.36 6.05 -12.57
N ASN A 64 16.71 4.89 -12.38
CA ASN A 64 16.31 3.99 -13.44
C ASN A 64 14.87 3.45 -13.27
N PRO A 65 13.84 4.29 -13.12
CA PRO A 65 12.46 3.83 -12.88
C PRO A 65 11.92 2.92 -14.01
N GLY A 66 12.48 3.04 -15.22
CA GLY A 66 12.14 2.16 -16.34
C GLY A 66 12.51 0.68 -16.10
N GLU A 67 13.53 0.39 -15.29
CA GLU A 67 13.88 -0.99 -14.90
C GLU A 67 12.78 -1.60 -14.03
N ILE A 68 12.14 -0.79 -13.17
CA ILE A 68 11.00 -1.22 -12.35
C ILE A 68 9.83 -1.59 -13.25
N VAL A 69 9.51 -0.75 -14.24
CA VAL A 69 8.47 -1.05 -15.24
C VAL A 69 8.79 -2.35 -15.99
N GLY A 70 10.05 -2.53 -16.40
CA GLY A 70 10.52 -3.76 -17.05
C GLY A 70 10.35 -5.00 -16.15
N LEU A 71 10.72 -4.90 -14.86
CA LEU A 71 10.54 -5.97 -13.88
C LEU A 71 9.07 -6.36 -13.75
N LEU A 72 8.19 -5.39 -13.51
CA LEU A 72 6.75 -5.62 -13.34
C LEU A 72 6.12 -6.25 -14.58
N ARG A 73 6.51 -5.81 -15.78
CA ARG A 73 6.04 -6.38 -17.04
C ARG A 73 6.51 -7.81 -17.26
N ARG A 74 7.75 -8.17 -16.89
CA ARG A 74 8.24 -9.57 -16.95
C ARG A 74 7.40 -10.51 -16.09
N HIS A 75 6.89 -10.02 -14.96
CA HIS A 75 5.97 -10.75 -14.07
C HIS A 75 4.50 -10.62 -14.48
N LYS A 76 4.21 -10.02 -15.64
CA LYS A 76 2.85 -9.82 -16.18
C LYS A 76 1.92 -9.13 -15.18
N VAL A 77 2.45 -8.14 -14.44
CA VAL A 77 1.71 -7.39 -13.44
C VAL A 77 0.66 -6.51 -14.12
N ASP A 78 -0.57 -6.62 -13.65
CA ASP A 78 -1.71 -5.82 -14.09
C ASP A 78 -2.00 -4.68 -13.10
N LEU A 79 -1.74 -4.88 -11.81
CA LEU A 79 -2.06 -3.95 -10.73
C LEU A 79 -0.93 -3.91 -9.70
N ILE A 80 -0.54 -2.73 -9.27
CA ILE A 80 0.47 -2.49 -8.23
C ILE A 80 -0.22 -2.11 -6.93
N VAL A 81 0.21 -2.71 -5.82
CA VAL A 81 -0.35 -2.51 -4.47
C VAL A 81 0.75 -2.05 -3.53
N LEU A 82 0.68 -0.83 -3.04
CA LEU A 82 1.63 -0.26 -2.09
C LEU A 82 1.22 -0.62 -0.65
N ALA A 83 1.92 -1.56 -0.03
CA ALA A 83 1.64 -2.04 1.33
C ALA A 83 2.73 -1.54 2.31
N GLY A 84 2.71 -0.27 2.65
CA GLY A 84 3.77 0.36 3.44
C GLY A 84 5.06 0.56 2.64
N PHE A 85 4.93 0.99 1.41
CA PHE A 85 6.05 1.37 0.56
C PHE A 85 6.37 2.85 0.75
N LEU A 86 7.58 3.16 1.24
CA LEU A 86 7.95 4.49 1.71
C LEU A 86 8.68 5.35 0.67
N LYS A 87 8.63 4.95 -0.60
CA LYS A 87 9.24 5.70 -1.69
C LYS A 87 8.19 6.40 -2.53
N TYR A 88 8.57 7.54 -3.05
CA TYR A 88 7.83 8.20 -4.12
C TYR A 88 7.79 7.31 -5.36
N ILE A 89 6.63 7.20 -5.97
CA ILE A 89 6.46 6.49 -7.24
C ILE A 89 6.72 7.46 -8.38
N ASP A 90 7.75 7.18 -9.14
CA ASP A 90 8.16 8.03 -10.26
C ASP A 90 7.06 8.10 -11.33
N PRO A 91 6.86 9.27 -11.98
CA PRO A 91 5.89 9.43 -13.06
C PRO A 91 6.03 8.40 -14.18
N VAL A 92 7.23 7.94 -14.51
CA VAL A 92 7.47 6.85 -15.49
C VAL A 92 6.72 5.58 -15.11
N ILE A 93 6.63 5.26 -13.82
CA ILE A 93 5.89 4.07 -13.34
C ILE A 93 4.39 4.36 -13.36
N ILE A 94 3.97 5.55 -12.94
CA ILE A 94 2.55 5.98 -12.94
C ILE A 94 1.99 5.95 -14.37
N ASP A 95 2.72 6.49 -15.33
CA ASP A 95 2.33 6.53 -16.75
C ASP A 95 2.29 5.14 -17.39
N ALA A 96 3.17 4.22 -16.92
CA ALA A 96 3.17 2.84 -17.39
C ALA A 96 2.00 2.00 -16.85
N PHE A 97 1.42 2.42 -15.70
CA PHE A 97 0.32 1.74 -15.00
C PHE A 97 -0.79 2.73 -14.61
N PRO A 98 -1.42 3.43 -15.58
CA PRO A 98 -2.41 4.48 -15.32
C PRO A 98 -3.65 3.89 -14.62
N LYS A 99 -4.04 4.46 -13.46
CA LYS A 99 -5.12 3.95 -12.60
C LYS A 99 -4.96 2.47 -12.21
N ARG A 100 -3.71 2.02 -12.09
CA ARG A 100 -3.35 0.64 -11.72
C ARG A 100 -2.30 0.59 -10.60
N ILE A 101 -2.21 1.64 -9.79
CA ILE A 101 -1.35 1.67 -8.59
C ILE A 101 -2.23 2.11 -7.43
N LEU A 102 -2.35 1.26 -6.42
CA LEU A 102 -3.13 1.51 -5.23
C LEU A 102 -2.22 1.78 -4.04
N ASN A 103 -2.62 2.73 -3.20
CA ASN A 103 -2.01 2.96 -1.90
C ASN A 103 -3.07 2.93 -0.80
N ILE A 104 -2.65 2.57 0.41
CA ILE A 104 -3.45 2.68 1.62
C ILE A 104 -2.82 3.72 2.53
N HIS A 105 -3.64 4.66 3.00
CA HIS A 105 -3.20 5.75 3.87
C HIS A 105 -4.00 5.73 5.18
N PRO A 106 -3.36 5.83 6.37
CA PRO A 106 -4.01 5.63 7.66
C PRO A 106 -4.72 6.87 8.18
N SER A 107 -5.41 7.61 7.31
CA SER A 107 -6.32 8.71 7.66
C SER A 107 -7.50 8.79 6.68
N LEU A 108 -8.45 9.67 6.97
CA LEU A 108 -9.52 10.04 6.05
C LEU A 108 -9.03 11.15 5.09
N LEU A 109 -8.41 10.77 3.99
CA LEU A 109 -7.95 11.72 2.99
C LEU A 109 -9.09 12.65 2.51
N PRO A 110 -8.79 13.92 2.20
CA PRO A 110 -7.45 14.54 2.07
C PRO A 110 -6.82 14.96 3.40
N ALA A 111 -7.51 14.82 4.54
CA ALA A 111 -6.96 15.20 5.83
C ALA A 111 -5.76 14.30 6.20
N TYR A 112 -4.71 14.93 6.73
CA TYR A 112 -3.49 14.24 7.18
C TYR A 112 -2.79 13.42 6.07
N GLY A 113 -2.96 13.83 4.79
CA GLY A 113 -2.22 13.32 3.64
C GLY A 113 -1.06 14.23 3.25
N GLY A 114 -0.33 13.82 2.20
CA GLY A 114 0.72 14.60 1.58
C GLY A 114 2.14 14.33 2.09
N PRO A 115 3.14 15.10 1.61
CA PRO A 115 4.55 14.83 1.89
C PRO A 115 4.89 14.78 3.38
N GLY A 116 5.56 13.71 3.80
CA GLY A 116 5.96 13.51 5.20
C GLY A 116 4.92 12.88 6.12
N MET A 117 3.67 12.73 5.66
CA MET A 117 2.58 12.12 6.42
C MET A 117 2.51 10.61 6.15
N TYR A 118 3.11 9.81 7.03
CA TYR A 118 3.10 8.34 6.95
C TYR A 118 3.26 7.68 8.32
N GLY A 119 2.71 6.49 8.49
CA GLY A 119 2.82 5.66 9.68
C GLY A 119 2.41 6.39 10.95
N ALA A 120 3.18 6.24 12.02
CA ALA A 120 2.90 6.82 13.33
C ALA A 120 2.81 8.37 13.34
N ARG A 121 3.36 9.05 12.33
CA ARG A 121 3.25 10.52 12.21
C ARG A 121 1.81 10.94 11.96
N VAL A 122 1.08 10.20 11.14
CA VAL A 122 -0.33 10.45 10.84
C VAL A 122 -1.16 10.32 12.12
N HIS A 123 -1.02 9.19 12.82
CA HIS A 123 -1.77 8.95 14.06
C HIS A 123 -1.48 10.01 15.13
N ARG A 124 -0.21 10.44 15.24
CA ARG A 124 0.17 11.50 16.15
C ARG A 124 -0.51 12.82 15.78
N ALA A 125 -0.44 13.22 14.53
CA ALA A 125 -1.05 14.46 14.06
C ALA A 125 -2.57 14.49 14.28
N VAL A 126 -3.26 13.38 14.01
CA VAL A 126 -4.71 13.23 14.27
C VAL A 126 -5.05 13.41 15.75
N VAL A 127 -4.30 12.76 16.64
CA VAL A 127 -4.53 12.83 18.09
C VAL A 127 -4.18 14.22 18.62
N GLU A 128 -3.07 14.81 18.21
CA GLU A 128 -2.65 16.16 18.61
C GLU A 128 -3.63 17.25 18.16
N ALA A 129 -4.30 17.05 17.02
CA ALA A 129 -5.35 17.95 16.53
C ALA A 129 -6.67 17.81 17.32
N GLY A 130 -6.79 16.82 18.20
CA GLY A 130 -8.02 16.58 18.97
C GLY A 130 -9.20 16.10 18.12
N GLU A 131 -8.92 15.40 17.02
CA GLU A 131 -9.96 14.86 16.16
C GLU A 131 -10.84 13.86 16.90
N LYS A 132 -12.12 13.84 16.54
CA LYS A 132 -13.09 12.87 17.06
C LYS A 132 -13.25 11.66 16.14
N LEU A 133 -12.81 11.78 14.91
CA LEU A 133 -12.93 10.77 13.87
C LEU A 133 -11.61 10.65 13.11
N SER A 134 -11.19 9.42 12.83
CA SER A 134 -10.11 9.10 11.92
C SER A 134 -10.54 7.93 11.04
N GLY A 135 -9.60 7.32 10.32
CA GLY A 135 -9.92 6.18 9.49
C GLY A 135 -8.78 5.78 8.59
N VAL A 136 -9.12 5.11 7.52
CA VAL A 136 -8.20 4.63 6.51
C VAL A 136 -8.79 4.89 5.12
N THR A 137 -7.91 5.23 4.18
CA THR A 137 -8.27 5.49 2.79
C THR A 137 -7.46 4.61 1.86
N VAL A 138 -8.13 3.92 0.95
CA VAL A 138 -7.49 3.31 -0.24
C VAL A 138 -7.77 4.21 -1.43
N HIS A 139 -6.71 4.57 -2.15
CA HIS A 139 -6.78 5.49 -3.27
C HIS A 139 -5.85 5.07 -4.41
N PHE A 140 -6.09 5.59 -5.60
CA PHE A 140 -5.13 5.48 -6.70
C PHE A 140 -3.93 6.40 -6.45
N VAL A 141 -2.74 5.94 -6.83
CA VAL A 141 -1.54 6.77 -6.82
C VAL A 141 -1.56 7.69 -8.03
N SER A 142 -1.25 8.96 -7.79
CA SER A 142 -1.07 10.01 -8.79
C SER A 142 0.27 10.70 -8.64
N ALA A 143 0.57 11.68 -9.49
CA ALA A 143 1.78 12.50 -9.36
C ALA A 143 1.79 13.35 -8.07
N GLU A 144 0.60 13.66 -7.53
CA GLU A 144 0.45 14.30 -6.24
C GLU A 144 0.42 13.25 -5.13
N VAL A 145 1.24 13.44 -4.08
CA VAL A 145 1.28 12.51 -2.95
C VAL A 145 -0.07 12.50 -2.24
N ASP A 146 -0.65 11.31 -2.10
CA ASP A 146 -1.98 11.05 -1.51
C ASP A 146 -3.14 11.80 -2.19
N GLY A 147 -2.93 12.36 -3.38
CA GLY A 147 -3.89 13.21 -4.12
C GLY A 147 -4.73 12.47 -5.17
N GLY A 148 -4.58 11.16 -5.33
CA GLY A 148 -5.33 10.39 -6.33
C GLY A 148 -6.76 10.05 -5.92
N ASP A 149 -7.58 9.63 -6.89
CA ASP A 149 -8.99 9.28 -6.69
C ASP A 149 -9.17 8.23 -5.58
N ILE A 150 -10.08 8.50 -4.65
CA ILE A 150 -10.41 7.60 -3.54
C ILE A 150 -11.23 6.41 -4.06
N ILE A 151 -10.85 5.21 -3.64
CA ILE A 151 -11.54 3.95 -3.98
C ILE A 151 -12.47 3.53 -2.85
N LEU A 152 -11.95 3.47 -1.61
CA LEU A 152 -12.69 3.15 -0.39
C LEU A 152 -12.14 3.93 0.81
N GLN A 153 -13.03 4.27 1.73
CA GLN A 153 -12.65 4.81 3.05
C GLN A 153 -13.45 4.10 4.14
N LYS A 154 -12.84 3.96 5.30
CA LYS A 154 -13.51 3.47 6.51
C LYS A 154 -13.10 4.30 7.71
N SER A 155 -14.07 4.76 8.48
CA SER A 155 -13.86 5.61 9.64
C SER A 155 -13.86 4.85 10.96
N VAL A 156 -13.24 5.45 11.98
CA VAL A 156 -13.27 5.01 13.39
C VAL A 156 -13.31 6.21 14.30
N GLU A 157 -14.11 6.11 15.38
CA GLU A 157 -14.19 7.14 16.40
C GLU A 157 -13.00 7.09 17.35
N LEU A 158 -12.51 8.27 17.74
CA LEU A 158 -11.48 8.43 18.76
C LEU A 158 -12.15 8.59 20.13
N ALA A 159 -11.73 7.79 21.10
CA ALA A 159 -12.17 7.92 22.48
C ALA A 159 -11.47 9.11 23.17
N PRO A 160 -12.06 9.69 24.24
CA PRO A 160 -11.35 10.62 25.09
C PRO A 160 -10.05 9.99 25.64
N GLY A 161 -8.92 10.71 25.51
CA GLY A 161 -7.61 10.20 25.92
C GLY A 161 -6.96 9.22 24.92
N GLU A 162 -7.45 9.17 23.68
CA GLU A 162 -6.82 8.40 22.60
C GLU A 162 -5.34 8.77 22.44
N THR A 163 -4.50 7.80 22.21
CA THR A 163 -3.07 7.98 21.92
C THR A 163 -2.76 7.56 20.47
N ALA A 164 -1.65 8.03 19.92
CA ALA A 164 -1.22 7.60 18.58
C ALA A 164 -1.11 6.06 18.47
N LYS A 165 -0.63 5.40 19.53
CA LYS A 165 -0.48 3.94 19.57
C LYS A 165 -1.83 3.21 19.63
N SER A 166 -2.80 3.71 20.43
CA SER A 166 -4.14 3.10 20.48
C SER A 166 -4.91 3.34 19.19
N LEU A 167 -4.75 4.50 18.56
CA LEU A 167 -5.35 4.79 17.26
C LEU A 167 -4.76 3.87 16.18
N GLU A 168 -3.44 3.69 16.12
CA GLU A 168 -2.79 2.73 15.21
C GLU A 168 -3.37 1.32 15.37
N ALA A 169 -3.56 0.86 16.62
CA ALA A 169 -4.16 -0.44 16.89
C ALA A 169 -5.63 -0.57 16.43
N LYS A 170 -6.38 0.53 16.38
CA LYS A 170 -7.73 0.58 15.81
C LYS A 170 -7.74 0.64 14.28
N ILE A 171 -6.77 1.33 13.68
CA ILE A 171 -6.66 1.50 12.23
C ILE A 171 -6.22 0.19 11.55
N HIS A 172 -5.29 -0.54 12.12
CA HIS A 172 -4.72 -1.75 11.52
C HIS A 172 -5.76 -2.81 11.09
N PRO A 173 -6.76 -3.17 11.92
CA PRO A 173 -7.84 -4.06 11.49
C PRO A 173 -8.66 -3.51 10.33
N LEU A 174 -8.87 -2.20 10.26
CA LEU A 174 -9.59 -1.56 9.16
C LEU A 174 -8.80 -1.65 7.85
N GLU A 175 -7.47 -1.48 7.90
CA GLU A 175 -6.61 -1.68 6.73
C GLU A 175 -6.74 -3.11 6.18
N TYR A 176 -6.71 -4.11 7.06
CA TYR A 176 -6.87 -5.51 6.68
C TYR A 176 -8.23 -5.82 6.05
N GLU A 177 -9.28 -5.12 6.45
CA GLU A 177 -10.61 -5.27 5.90
C GLU A 177 -10.73 -4.62 4.52
N ILE A 178 -10.42 -3.32 4.42
CA ILE A 178 -10.76 -2.57 3.21
C ILE A 178 -9.74 -2.72 2.07
N TYR A 179 -8.47 -3.05 2.38
CA TYR A 179 -7.47 -3.10 1.32
C TYR A 179 -7.68 -4.27 0.36
N PRO A 180 -7.90 -5.52 0.81
CA PRO A 180 -8.26 -6.61 -0.08
C PRO A 180 -9.57 -6.34 -0.86
N GLU A 181 -10.57 -5.70 -0.23
CA GLU A 181 -11.81 -5.31 -0.89
C GLU A 181 -11.56 -4.33 -2.04
N ALA A 182 -10.77 -3.28 -1.79
CA ALA A 182 -10.41 -2.30 -2.81
C ALA A 182 -9.62 -2.93 -3.97
N ILE A 183 -8.66 -3.81 -3.66
CA ILE A 183 -7.89 -4.56 -4.66
C ILE A 183 -8.81 -5.40 -5.53
N ALA A 184 -9.73 -6.16 -4.92
CA ALA A 184 -10.67 -6.99 -5.66
C ALA A 184 -11.63 -6.15 -6.51
N ARG A 185 -12.08 -5.01 -6.01
CA ARG A 185 -12.94 -4.08 -6.74
C ARG A 185 -12.26 -3.54 -8.00
N VAL A 186 -11.00 -3.10 -7.87
CA VAL A 186 -10.23 -2.58 -9.02
C VAL A 186 -9.86 -3.71 -9.98
N ALA A 187 -9.44 -4.88 -9.48
CA ALA A 187 -9.08 -6.02 -10.31
C ALA A 187 -10.22 -6.49 -11.24
N ARG A 188 -11.48 -6.40 -10.78
CA ARG A 188 -12.66 -6.74 -11.62
C ARG A 188 -12.97 -5.72 -12.69
N SER A 189 -12.41 -4.52 -12.64
CA SER A 189 -12.59 -3.46 -13.62
C SER A 189 -11.50 -3.41 -14.69
N LEU A 190 -10.45 -4.24 -14.56
CA LEU A 190 -9.35 -4.38 -15.52
C LEU A 190 -9.65 -5.42 -16.59
#